data_4c65b72aae8b9c655c91a5e2cb37b499
#
_entry.id   4c65b72aae8b9c655c91a5e2cb37b499
#
_cell.length_a   1.000
_cell.length_b   1.000
_cell.length_c   1.000
_cell.angle_alpha   90.00
_cell.angle_beta   90.00
_cell.angle_gamma   90.00
#
_symmetry.space_group_name_H-M   'P 1'
#
loop_
_entity.id
_entity.type
_entity.pdbx_description
1 polymer ?
#
loop_
_entity_poly.entity_id
_entity_poly.type
_entity_poly.pdbx_seq_one_letter_code
_entity_poly.pdbx_strand_id
1 'polypeptide(L)'
;FPMVMGYSLPDGVFDEIEDNVIWDFPAMDEEDPRKAMIKSIALEGAADMGISVISVERNNNGDWIRTFSDRDRRISMTQALNDPAKLSKSTGPASAVFRKHNKIGFDDGLADKCVGSYWNCSGTTTPWGTVISAEEWHDAHVYGPVKADGSSFPPTTIPFVTTTFSGLGNIFELAGNKYGWGVEVDPENKDDYGTKHTMLGRYHHEAFAINCKKNRPLAVYAGDDSRGGHIYKMISRAKVSDPKSKSNSRLLEEGVLHAAKFSNDGTGYWIPLIPDTALEPVLPSKSIGGTVSLPNPDRIQG
;
A
#
# COMPACT_ATOMS: atom_id res chain seq x y z
N PHE A 1 -4.66 -16.39 -3.11
CA PHE A 1 -5.91 -15.76 -3.58
C PHE A 1 -6.84 -15.67 -2.43
N PRO A 2 -7.09 -14.51 -1.86
CA PRO A 2 -8.29 -14.34 -1.12
C PRO A 2 -9.39 -14.15 -2.16
N MET A 3 -9.92 -15.24 -2.66
CA MET A 3 -11.33 -15.17 -2.89
C MET A 3 -11.93 -14.70 -1.57
N VAL A 4 -12.80 -13.72 -1.60
CA VAL A 4 -13.74 -13.46 -0.53
C VAL A 4 -14.53 -14.76 -0.37
N MET A 5 -13.94 -15.69 0.36
CA MET A 5 -14.46 -17.01 0.54
C MET A 5 -15.47 -16.92 1.65
N GLY A 6 -16.74 -16.87 1.26
CA GLY A 6 -17.81 -17.29 2.13
C GLY A 6 -18.26 -16.26 3.16
N TYR A 7 -18.37 -14.98 2.82
CA TYR A 7 -19.40 -14.18 3.44
C TYR A 7 -20.74 -14.65 2.94
N SER A 8 -21.40 -15.47 3.71
CA SER A 8 -22.84 -15.52 3.65
C SER A 8 -23.31 -14.20 4.26
N LEU A 9 -23.58 -13.22 3.41
CA LEU A 9 -24.42 -12.11 3.82
C LEU A 9 -25.71 -12.68 4.41
N PRO A 10 -26.33 -12.02 5.40
CA PRO A 10 -27.60 -12.46 5.93
C PRO A 10 -28.57 -12.77 4.80
N ASP A 11 -29.32 -13.88 4.94
CA ASP A 11 -30.35 -14.26 3.96
C ASP A 11 -31.23 -13.06 3.63
N GLY A 12 -31.39 -12.75 2.36
CA GLY A 12 -32.19 -11.62 1.87
C GLY A 12 -31.39 -10.36 1.49
N VAL A 13 -30.14 -10.22 1.90
CA VAL A 13 -29.34 -9.04 1.49
C VAL A 13 -28.93 -9.14 0.01
N PHE A 14 -28.74 -10.34 -0.51
CA PHE A 14 -28.46 -10.55 -1.93
C PHE A 14 -29.69 -10.48 -2.83
N ASP A 15 -30.88 -10.75 -2.30
CA ASP A 15 -32.12 -10.68 -3.08
C ASP A 15 -32.49 -9.23 -3.43
N GLU A 16 -31.97 -8.26 -2.67
CA GLU A 16 -32.14 -6.82 -2.93
C GLU A 16 -30.96 -6.18 -3.68
N ILE A 17 -29.81 -6.87 -3.74
CA ILE A 17 -28.62 -6.40 -4.45
C ILE A 17 -28.44 -7.30 -5.67
N GLU A 18 -28.95 -6.88 -6.80
CA GLU A 18 -28.69 -7.56 -8.07
C GLU A 18 -27.18 -7.70 -8.30
N ASP A 19 -26.73 -8.86 -8.79
CA ASP A 19 -25.36 -9.08 -9.20
C ASP A 19 -24.90 -7.95 -10.13
N ASN A 20 -23.78 -7.28 -9.78
CA ASN A 20 -23.19 -6.14 -10.48
C ASN A 20 -23.89 -4.79 -10.33
N VAL A 21 -24.63 -4.53 -9.29
CA VAL A 21 -25.15 -3.17 -9.07
C VAL A 21 -24.00 -2.22 -8.74
N ILE A 22 -23.88 -1.22 -9.55
CA ILE A 22 -22.92 -0.12 -9.41
C ILE A 22 -23.61 1.00 -8.65
N TRP A 23 -23.16 1.28 -7.45
CA TRP A 23 -23.73 2.32 -6.60
C TRP A 23 -22.85 3.57 -6.65
N ASP A 24 -23.36 4.66 -7.21
CA ASP A 24 -22.74 5.98 -7.00
C ASP A 24 -23.06 6.47 -5.59
N PHE A 25 -22.38 5.88 -4.61
CA PHE A 25 -22.61 6.13 -3.20
C PHE A 25 -22.55 7.62 -2.82
N PRO A 26 -21.61 8.43 -3.34
CA PRO A 26 -21.59 9.86 -3.06
C PRO A 26 -22.80 10.64 -3.60
N ALA A 27 -23.41 10.16 -4.70
CA ALA A 27 -24.57 10.81 -5.32
C ALA A 27 -25.91 10.36 -4.71
N MET A 28 -25.92 9.35 -3.85
CA MET A 28 -27.14 8.89 -3.16
C MET A 28 -27.57 9.89 -2.10
N ASP A 29 -28.90 10.04 -1.93
CA ASP A 29 -29.44 10.84 -0.84
C ASP A 29 -28.98 10.31 0.52
N GLU A 30 -28.70 11.20 1.46
CA GLU A 30 -28.23 10.81 2.80
C GLU A 30 -29.25 9.95 3.55
N GLU A 31 -30.54 10.11 3.25
CA GLU A 31 -31.65 9.37 3.86
C GLU A 31 -32.01 8.08 3.10
N ASP A 32 -31.31 7.76 2.01
CA ASP A 32 -31.54 6.51 1.27
C ASP A 32 -31.18 5.30 2.17
N PRO A 33 -32.14 4.42 2.48
CA PRO A 33 -31.91 3.29 3.39
C PRO A 33 -30.83 2.32 2.87
N ARG A 34 -30.62 2.28 1.56
CA ARG A 34 -29.58 1.46 0.92
C ARG A 34 -28.17 1.96 1.29
N LYS A 35 -27.99 3.25 1.59
CA LYS A 35 -26.71 3.83 1.98
C LYS A 35 -26.16 3.17 3.25
N ALA A 36 -27.01 2.97 4.25
CA ALA A 36 -26.63 2.30 5.49
C ALA A 36 -26.25 0.83 5.25
N MET A 37 -27.01 0.13 4.40
CA MET A 37 -26.73 -1.25 4.02
C MET A 37 -25.39 -1.37 3.27
N ILE A 38 -25.16 -0.54 2.24
CA ILE A 38 -23.92 -0.52 1.48
C ILE A 38 -22.72 -0.25 2.40
N LYS A 39 -22.86 0.70 3.34
CA LYS A 39 -21.82 1.00 4.31
C LYS A 39 -21.52 -0.18 5.24
N SER A 40 -22.54 -0.92 5.66
CA SER A 40 -22.38 -2.13 6.47
C SER A 40 -21.63 -3.22 5.69
N ILE A 41 -22.02 -3.49 4.45
CA ILE A 41 -21.35 -4.47 3.58
C ILE A 41 -19.89 -4.07 3.35
N ALA A 42 -19.66 -2.80 3.08
CA ALA A 42 -18.30 -2.27 2.87
C ALA A 42 -17.42 -2.40 4.13
N LEU A 43 -18.00 -2.20 5.33
CA LEU A 43 -17.28 -2.39 6.60
C LEU A 43 -16.89 -3.85 6.82
N GLU A 44 -17.79 -4.80 6.54
CA GLU A 44 -17.49 -6.23 6.67
C GLU A 44 -16.38 -6.64 5.69
N GLY A 45 -16.48 -6.25 4.43
CA GLY A 45 -15.41 -6.51 3.46
C GLY A 45 -14.07 -5.88 3.86
N ALA A 46 -14.10 -4.68 4.40
CA ALA A 46 -12.89 -4.02 4.88
C ALA A 46 -12.30 -4.67 6.14
N ALA A 47 -13.13 -5.34 6.96
CA ALA A 47 -12.66 -6.07 8.14
C ALA A 47 -11.78 -7.27 7.77
N ASP A 48 -12.02 -7.88 6.62
CA ASP A 48 -11.21 -9.00 6.12
C ASP A 48 -9.88 -8.56 5.52
N MET A 49 -9.81 -7.32 5.04
CA MET A 49 -8.59 -6.78 4.45
C MET A 49 -7.59 -6.32 5.50
N GLY A 50 -6.32 -6.30 5.13
CA GLY A 50 -5.23 -5.83 5.98
C GLY A 50 -4.37 -6.95 6.57
N ILE A 51 -3.67 -6.65 7.65
CA ILE A 51 -2.65 -7.51 8.23
C ILE A 51 -3.10 -8.00 9.61
N SER A 52 -2.90 -9.28 9.90
CA SER A 52 -3.08 -9.85 11.25
C SER A 52 -1.73 -10.15 11.88
N VAL A 53 -1.56 -9.78 13.13
CA VAL A 53 -0.48 -10.27 13.99
C VAL A 53 -1.09 -11.21 15.01
N ILE A 54 -0.61 -12.45 15.04
CA ILE A 54 -1.06 -13.48 15.99
C ILE A 54 0.14 -14.11 16.67
N SER A 55 -0.04 -14.44 17.94
CA SER A 55 0.97 -15.13 18.73
C SER A 55 0.69 -16.62 18.77
N VAL A 56 1.70 -17.41 18.46
CA VAL A 56 1.65 -18.86 18.48
C VAL A 56 2.87 -19.41 19.22
N GLU A 57 2.71 -20.54 19.86
CA GLU A 57 3.82 -21.31 20.44
C GLU A 57 3.78 -22.76 19.95
N ARG A 58 4.91 -23.43 19.98
CA ARG A 58 5.02 -24.84 19.63
C ARG A 58 4.90 -25.69 20.89
N ASN A 59 3.90 -26.58 20.94
CA ASN A 59 3.72 -27.50 22.05
C ASN A 59 4.75 -28.65 22.02
N ASN A 60 4.73 -29.49 23.06
CA ASN A 60 5.65 -30.64 23.17
C ASN A 60 5.44 -31.70 22.08
N ASN A 61 4.30 -31.73 21.43
CA ASN A 61 3.99 -32.63 20.30
C ASN A 61 4.43 -32.06 18.96
N GLY A 62 4.88 -30.78 18.93
CA GLY A 62 5.29 -30.10 17.74
C GLY A 62 4.17 -29.30 17.04
N ASP A 63 2.96 -29.26 17.57
CA ASP A 63 1.85 -28.52 17.04
C ASP A 63 1.94 -27.02 17.37
N TRP A 64 1.47 -26.16 16.48
CA TRP A 64 1.37 -24.73 16.72
C TRP A 64 0.03 -24.41 17.41
N ILE A 65 0.10 -23.77 18.56
CA ILE A 65 -1.05 -23.36 19.36
C ILE A 65 -1.06 -21.84 19.49
N ARG A 66 -2.24 -21.24 19.22
CA ARG A 66 -2.42 -19.80 19.42
C ARG A 66 -2.43 -19.46 20.91
N THR A 67 -1.65 -18.48 21.32
CA THR A 67 -1.46 -18.09 22.74
C THR A 67 -2.30 -16.90 23.17
N PHE A 68 -2.92 -16.15 22.22
CA PHE A 68 -3.75 -14.97 22.49
C PHE A 68 -3.02 -13.94 23.37
N SER A 69 -1.80 -13.57 22.97
CA SER A 69 -1.04 -12.56 23.70
C SER A 69 -1.58 -11.14 23.43
N ASP A 70 -1.13 -10.18 24.24
CA ASP A 70 -1.45 -8.76 24.08
C ASP A 70 -0.86 -8.14 22.79
N ARG A 71 -0.01 -8.88 22.06
CA ARG A 71 0.55 -8.49 20.75
C ARG A 71 -0.39 -8.81 19.61
N ASP A 72 -1.39 -9.68 19.82
CA ASP A 72 -2.37 -10.07 18.82
C ASP A 72 -3.21 -8.85 18.44
N ARG A 73 -3.21 -8.51 17.14
CA ARG A 73 -3.93 -7.34 16.63
C ARG A 73 -4.24 -7.43 15.15
N ARG A 74 -5.15 -6.60 14.72
CA ARG A 74 -5.45 -6.35 13.31
C ARG A 74 -4.98 -4.96 12.92
N ILE A 75 -4.41 -4.86 11.72
CA ILE A 75 -4.06 -3.61 11.06
C ILE A 75 -5.00 -3.53 9.85
N SER A 76 -6.16 -2.94 10.05
CA SER A 76 -7.23 -2.86 9.07
C SER A 76 -7.93 -1.52 9.12
N MET A 77 -8.73 -1.24 8.09
CA MET A 77 -9.53 -0.02 8.03
C MET A 77 -10.48 0.08 9.24
N THR A 78 -11.20 -0.97 9.53
CA THR A 78 -12.21 -0.99 10.61
C THR A 78 -11.60 -0.66 11.97
N GLN A 79 -10.40 -1.15 12.25
CA GLN A 79 -9.68 -0.82 13.47
C GLN A 79 -9.29 0.66 13.53
N ALA A 80 -8.78 1.19 12.41
CA ALA A 80 -8.29 2.55 12.33
C ALA A 80 -9.41 3.60 12.32
N LEU A 81 -10.58 3.29 11.73
CA LEU A 81 -11.76 4.18 11.75
C LEU A 81 -12.32 4.33 13.16
N ASN A 82 -12.28 3.28 13.95
CA ASN A 82 -12.83 3.29 15.31
C ASN A 82 -11.86 3.84 16.36
N ASP A 83 -10.57 3.88 16.05
CA ASP A 83 -9.54 4.28 17.01
C ASP A 83 -8.36 4.97 16.29
N PRO A 84 -8.22 6.30 16.41
CA PRO A 84 -7.11 7.04 15.79
C PRO A 84 -5.71 6.61 16.23
N ALA A 85 -5.58 5.94 17.39
CA ALA A 85 -4.30 5.37 17.82
C ALA A 85 -3.85 4.20 16.95
N LYS A 86 -4.77 3.62 16.18
CA LYS A 86 -4.54 2.48 15.28
C LYS A 86 -4.32 2.86 13.82
N LEU A 87 -4.17 4.13 13.54
CA LEU A 87 -3.80 4.60 12.20
C LEU A 87 -2.36 4.20 11.87
N SER A 88 -2.15 3.72 10.66
CA SER A 88 -0.79 3.49 10.12
C SER A 88 -0.07 4.82 9.93
N LYS A 89 1.25 4.80 10.03
CA LYS A 89 2.12 5.96 9.75
C LYS A 89 2.60 5.90 8.30
N SER A 90 3.07 7.01 7.78
CA SER A 90 3.81 7.06 6.52
C SER A 90 5.14 7.76 6.68
N THR A 91 6.14 7.30 5.93
CA THR A 91 7.50 7.87 5.88
C THR A 91 7.96 8.01 4.43
N GLY A 92 9.03 8.76 4.22
CA GLY A 92 9.61 8.97 2.90
C GLY A 92 8.98 10.14 2.13
N PRO A 93 9.32 10.29 0.84
CA PRO A 93 9.04 11.54 0.11
C PRO A 93 7.56 11.85 -0.09
N ALA A 94 6.70 10.87 -0.36
CA ALA A 94 5.27 11.12 -0.56
C ALA A 94 4.55 11.50 0.75
N SER A 95 5.07 11.13 1.91
CA SER A 95 4.53 11.54 3.20
C SER A 95 4.47 13.07 3.36
N ALA A 96 5.38 13.80 2.72
CA ALA A 96 5.35 15.26 2.71
C ALA A 96 4.15 15.83 1.93
N VAL A 97 3.68 15.10 0.90
CA VAL A 97 2.48 15.46 0.14
C VAL A 97 1.22 15.22 0.96
N PHE A 98 1.16 14.13 1.70
CA PHE A 98 0.03 13.80 2.57
C PHE A 98 -0.23 14.86 3.65
N ARG A 99 0.81 15.59 4.05
CA ARG A 99 0.69 16.69 5.04
C ARG A 99 0.20 18.01 4.45
N LYS A 100 0.10 18.12 3.13
CA LYS A 100 -0.32 19.35 2.44
C LYS A 100 -1.81 19.31 2.14
N HIS A 101 -2.62 19.37 3.19
CA HIS A 101 -4.07 19.15 3.16
C HIS A 101 -4.87 20.00 2.18
N ASN A 102 -4.43 21.17 1.85
CA ASN A 102 -5.29 22.20 1.27
C ASN A 102 -5.04 22.45 -0.21
N LYS A 103 -4.30 21.60 -0.90
CA LYS A 103 -3.99 21.96 -2.28
C LYS A 103 -4.75 21.18 -3.33
N ILE A 104 -4.83 19.89 -3.28
CA ILE A 104 -5.39 19.13 -4.40
C ILE A 104 -5.63 17.69 -3.96
N GLY A 105 -6.74 17.10 -4.44
CA GLY A 105 -7.13 15.76 -4.12
C GLY A 105 -8.00 15.69 -2.88
N PHE A 106 -8.36 14.49 -2.49
CA PHE A 106 -9.16 14.25 -1.32
C PHE A 106 -8.31 14.40 -0.06
N ASP A 107 -8.73 15.31 0.80
CA ASP A 107 -8.13 15.51 2.12
C ASP A 107 -8.95 14.75 3.16
N ASP A 108 -8.39 13.68 3.69
CA ASP A 108 -9.00 12.90 4.77
C ASP A 108 -8.73 13.48 6.17
N GLY A 109 -8.10 14.65 6.26
CA GLY A 109 -7.78 15.31 7.53
C GLY A 109 -6.74 14.61 8.39
N LEU A 110 -6.11 13.53 7.92
CA LEU A 110 -5.24 12.66 8.71
C LEU A 110 -3.74 12.92 8.51
N ALA A 111 -3.38 13.95 7.74
CA ALA A 111 -1.99 14.29 7.45
C ALA A 111 -1.18 13.08 6.91
N ASP A 112 -0.11 12.71 7.60
CA ASP A 112 0.75 11.57 7.26
C ASP A 112 0.26 10.23 7.85
N LYS A 113 -0.95 10.20 8.40
CA LYS A 113 -1.59 8.98 8.88
C LYS A 113 -2.48 8.37 7.80
N CYS A 114 -2.62 7.06 7.84
CA CYS A 114 -3.39 6.28 6.88
C CYS A 114 -4.38 5.37 7.60
N VAL A 115 -5.55 5.18 7.00
CA VAL A 115 -6.60 4.30 7.53
C VAL A 115 -6.36 2.88 7.01
N GLY A 116 -5.67 2.07 7.79
CA GLY A 116 -5.44 0.67 7.49
C GLY A 116 -4.56 0.39 6.28
N SER A 117 -4.66 -0.85 5.81
CA SER A 117 -3.93 -1.37 4.66
C SER A 117 -4.85 -2.28 3.85
N TYR A 118 -4.69 -2.28 2.53
CA TYR A 118 -5.59 -2.95 1.61
C TYR A 118 -4.87 -3.88 0.68
N TRP A 119 -5.53 -5.01 0.40
CA TRP A 119 -5.11 -6.01 -0.56
C TRP A 119 -3.63 -6.37 -0.44
N ASN A 120 -3.25 -6.71 0.78
CA ASN A 120 -1.89 -7.14 1.07
C ASN A 120 -1.66 -8.51 0.44
N CYS A 121 -0.83 -8.58 -0.60
CA CYS A 121 -0.55 -9.82 -1.32
C CYS A 121 0.54 -10.61 -0.62
N SER A 122 1.78 -10.30 -0.88
CA SER A 122 2.93 -10.98 -0.32
C SER A 122 3.63 -10.13 0.74
N GLY A 123 4.63 -10.69 1.34
CA GLY A 123 5.45 -9.99 2.33
C GLY A 123 6.79 -10.67 2.53
N THR A 124 7.68 -10.01 3.24
CA THR A 124 8.98 -10.55 3.59
C THR A 124 9.33 -10.21 5.03
N THR A 125 9.98 -11.16 5.71
CA THR A 125 10.60 -10.87 7.00
C THR A 125 11.92 -10.15 6.76
N THR A 126 12.08 -9.02 7.44
CA THR A 126 13.32 -8.27 7.38
C THR A 126 14.42 -8.93 8.21
N PRO A 127 15.70 -8.70 7.90
CA PRO A 127 16.79 -9.19 8.75
C PRO A 127 16.77 -8.66 10.19
N TRP A 128 16.04 -7.58 10.45
CA TRP A 128 15.90 -6.95 11.78
C TRP A 128 14.60 -7.31 12.50
N GLY A 129 13.85 -8.31 12.00
CA GLY A 129 12.73 -8.93 12.71
C GLY A 129 11.37 -8.30 12.52
N THR A 130 11.22 -7.33 11.61
CA THR A 130 9.92 -6.81 11.17
C THR A 130 9.44 -7.56 9.93
N VAL A 131 8.22 -7.29 9.50
CA VAL A 131 7.64 -7.81 8.25
C VAL A 131 7.25 -6.62 7.36
N ILE A 132 7.63 -6.66 6.08
CA ILE A 132 7.11 -5.72 5.08
C ILE A 132 6.06 -6.47 4.27
N SER A 133 4.83 -5.95 4.27
CA SER A 133 3.70 -6.44 3.49
C SER A 133 3.45 -5.53 2.28
N ALA A 134 3.02 -6.12 1.18
CA ALA A 134 2.87 -5.49 -0.11
C ALA A 134 1.40 -5.12 -0.39
N GLU A 135 1.08 -3.83 -0.48
CA GLU A 135 -0.23 -3.38 -1.00
C GLU A 135 -0.23 -3.51 -2.52
N GLU A 136 -1.01 -4.46 -3.04
CA GLU A 136 -1.05 -4.77 -4.47
C GLU A 136 -2.25 -4.09 -5.14
N TRP A 137 -3.42 -4.66 -5.07
CA TRP A 137 -4.63 -4.19 -5.77
C TRP A 137 -5.38 -3.08 -5.01
N HIS A 138 -4.65 -2.18 -4.41
CA HIS A 138 -5.18 -1.09 -3.62
C HIS A 138 -6.11 -0.17 -4.41
N ASP A 139 -5.84 0.06 -5.68
CA ASP A 139 -6.53 1.01 -6.55
C ASP A 139 -7.94 0.56 -6.96
N ALA A 140 -8.24 -0.74 -6.91
CA ALA A 140 -9.60 -1.22 -7.05
C ALA A 140 -10.48 -0.78 -5.87
N HIS A 141 -9.93 -0.78 -4.66
CA HIS A 141 -10.67 -0.48 -3.44
C HIS A 141 -10.63 0.99 -3.07
N VAL A 142 -9.46 1.58 -3.08
CA VAL A 142 -9.23 2.99 -2.79
C VAL A 142 -8.65 3.66 -4.02
N TYR A 143 -9.51 3.87 -5.00
CA TYR A 143 -9.11 4.50 -6.25
C TYR A 143 -8.58 5.90 -6.00
N GLY A 144 -7.48 6.18 -6.61
CA GLY A 144 -6.89 7.49 -6.55
C GLY A 144 -5.72 7.56 -7.50
N PRO A 145 -5.94 7.91 -8.80
CA PRO A 145 -4.82 8.33 -9.61
C PRO A 145 -4.14 9.50 -8.90
N VAL A 146 -2.82 9.49 -8.93
CA VAL A 146 -2.02 10.51 -8.30
C VAL A 146 -1.68 11.57 -9.32
N LYS A 147 -1.82 12.85 -8.96
CA LYS A 147 -1.41 13.97 -9.80
C LYS A 147 0.10 14.17 -9.74
N ALA A 148 0.63 15.02 -10.64
CA ALA A 148 2.05 15.33 -10.73
C ALA A 148 2.69 15.82 -9.43
N ASP A 149 1.93 16.46 -8.57
CA ASP A 149 2.36 16.92 -7.25
C ASP A 149 2.21 15.87 -6.14
N GLY A 150 1.81 14.64 -6.50
CA GLY A 150 1.58 13.54 -5.58
C GLY A 150 0.22 13.55 -4.87
N SER A 151 -0.65 14.51 -5.17
CA SER A 151 -2.00 14.56 -4.61
C SER A 151 -2.96 13.63 -5.34
N SER A 152 -4.01 13.17 -4.66
CA SER A 152 -5.06 12.34 -5.24
C SER A 152 -6.08 13.16 -6.02
N PHE A 153 -6.78 12.49 -6.94
CA PHE A 153 -8.04 13.00 -7.47
C PHE A 153 -9.17 12.77 -6.45
N PRO A 154 -10.25 13.57 -6.51
CA PRO A 154 -11.41 13.33 -5.67
C PRO A 154 -11.97 11.91 -5.87
N PRO A 155 -12.41 11.23 -4.82
CA PRO A 155 -12.92 9.85 -4.91
C PRO A 155 -14.30 9.73 -5.57
N THR A 156 -14.93 10.83 -5.93
CA THR A 156 -16.30 10.91 -6.47
C THR A 156 -16.52 10.26 -7.84
N THR A 157 -15.47 9.74 -8.46
CA THR A 157 -15.54 9.21 -9.83
C THR A 157 -15.69 7.70 -9.92
N ILE A 158 -15.64 6.97 -8.80
CA ILE A 158 -15.73 5.52 -8.79
C ILE A 158 -16.89 5.05 -7.92
N PRO A 159 -17.87 4.39 -8.55
CA PRO A 159 -18.98 3.79 -7.83
C PRO A 159 -18.51 2.60 -6.99
N PHE A 160 -19.25 2.33 -5.93
CA PHE A 160 -19.04 1.12 -5.14
C PHE A 160 -19.66 -0.10 -5.84
N VAL A 161 -18.89 -1.17 -5.95
CA VAL A 161 -19.31 -2.46 -6.51
C VAL A 161 -19.25 -3.51 -5.41
N THR A 162 -20.41 -4.03 -5.03
CA THR A 162 -20.54 -4.93 -3.89
C THR A 162 -19.78 -6.26 -4.05
N THR A 163 -19.76 -6.82 -5.23
CA THR A 163 -19.12 -8.12 -5.51
C THR A 163 -17.60 -8.09 -5.44
N THR A 164 -16.99 -6.94 -5.69
CA THR A 164 -15.53 -6.78 -5.72
C THR A 164 -15.00 -5.82 -4.68
N PHE A 165 -15.87 -5.16 -3.91
CA PHE A 165 -15.55 -4.06 -3.01
C PHE A 165 -14.79 -2.91 -3.68
N SER A 166 -14.91 -2.79 -5.01
CA SER A 166 -14.35 -1.67 -5.74
C SER A 166 -15.02 -0.36 -5.31
N GLY A 167 -14.24 0.71 -5.22
CA GLY A 167 -14.76 2.01 -4.80
C GLY A 167 -15.05 2.15 -3.29
N LEU A 168 -14.63 1.20 -2.48
CA LEU A 168 -14.80 1.22 -1.02
C LEU A 168 -14.27 2.53 -0.40
N GLY A 169 -13.19 3.08 -0.94
CA GLY A 169 -12.64 4.36 -0.52
C GLY A 169 -13.61 5.54 -0.62
N ASN A 170 -14.56 5.51 -1.56
CA ASN A 170 -15.56 6.55 -1.73
C ASN A 170 -16.60 6.54 -0.61
N ILE A 171 -16.84 5.38 0.00
CA ILE A 171 -17.79 5.23 1.10
C ILE A 171 -17.24 5.82 2.40
N PHE A 172 -15.92 5.72 2.60
CA PHE A 172 -15.22 6.12 3.81
C PHE A 172 -14.32 7.34 3.62
N GLU A 173 -14.42 8.01 2.47
CA GLU A 173 -13.68 9.24 2.16
C GLU A 173 -12.16 9.07 2.32
N LEU A 174 -11.63 7.94 1.84
CA LEU A 174 -10.22 7.62 1.95
C LEU A 174 -9.40 8.30 0.85
N ALA A 175 -8.26 8.86 1.21
CA ALA A 175 -7.33 9.48 0.28
C ALA A 175 -6.54 8.41 -0.50
N GLY A 176 -6.78 8.29 -1.81
CA GLY A 176 -6.24 7.23 -2.64
C GLY A 176 -4.71 7.20 -2.72
N ASN A 177 -4.05 8.37 -2.64
CA ASN A 177 -2.59 8.47 -2.65
C ASN A 177 -1.90 7.84 -1.42
N LYS A 178 -2.65 7.48 -0.39
CA LYS A 178 -2.14 6.85 0.84
C LYS A 178 -2.03 5.33 0.76
N TYR A 179 -2.37 4.73 -0.38
CA TYR A 179 -2.39 3.29 -0.61
C TYR A 179 -1.54 2.91 -1.82
N GLY A 180 -1.08 1.65 -1.84
CA GLY A 180 -0.15 1.15 -2.84
C GLY A 180 1.32 1.24 -2.41
N TRP A 181 1.57 1.06 -1.13
CA TRP A 181 2.89 1.17 -0.52
C TRP A 181 3.34 -0.14 0.14
N GLY A 182 4.63 -0.26 0.40
CA GLY A 182 5.15 -1.29 1.29
C GLY A 182 4.86 -0.92 2.75
N VAL A 183 4.22 -1.82 3.49
CA VAL A 183 3.79 -1.61 4.88
C VAL A 183 4.64 -2.44 5.82
N GLU A 184 5.52 -1.80 6.58
CA GLU A 184 6.33 -2.46 7.59
C GLU A 184 5.58 -2.55 8.91
N VAL A 185 5.62 -3.74 9.53
CA VAL A 185 5.01 -4.04 10.82
C VAL A 185 6.04 -4.69 11.73
N ASP A 186 6.19 -4.18 12.95
CA ASP A 186 6.93 -4.85 14.02
C ASP A 186 6.00 -5.77 14.82
N PRO A 187 6.06 -7.09 14.64
CA PRO A 187 5.16 -8.00 15.33
C PRO A 187 5.37 -8.02 16.86
N GLU A 188 6.54 -7.61 17.33
CA GLU A 188 6.84 -7.58 18.76
C GLU A 188 6.31 -6.32 19.47
N ASN A 189 6.07 -5.25 18.73
CA ASN A 189 5.53 -4.01 19.28
C ASN A 189 4.01 -3.99 19.15
N LYS A 190 3.29 -4.20 20.23
CA LYS A 190 1.82 -4.25 20.26
C LYS A 190 1.12 -2.95 19.82
N ASP A 191 1.81 -1.83 19.91
CA ASP A 191 1.31 -0.51 19.57
C ASP A 191 1.70 -0.07 18.15
N ASP A 192 2.33 -0.97 17.36
CA ASP A 192 2.64 -0.71 15.96
C ASP A 192 1.50 -1.15 15.05
N TYR A 193 0.86 -0.19 14.40
CA TYR A 193 -0.20 -0.38 13.41
C TYR A 193 0.29 -0.14 11.97
N GLY A 194 1.57 -0.33 11.74
CA GLY A 194 2.22 -0.30 10.45
C GLY A 194 2.78 1.07 10.05
N THR A 195 3.85 1.00 9.27
CA THR A 195 4.47 2.17 8.65
C THR A 195 4.56 1.96 7.15
N LYS A 196 3.93 2.84 6.37
CA LYS A 196 3.99 2.83 4.91
C LYS A 196 5.24 3.57 4.45
N HIS A 197 6.13 2.85 3.76
CA HIS A 197 7.41 3.37 3.28
C HIS A 197 7.29 3.85 1.84
N THR A 198 7.02 5.14 1.66
CA THR A 198 6.78 5.71 0.32
C THR A 198 8.03 5.77 -0.56
N MET A 199 9.22 5.64 0.01
CA MET A 199 10.47 5.54 -0.76
C MET A 199 10.57 4.24 -1.57
N LEU A 200 9.77 3.22 -1.24
CA LEU A 200 9.70 1.97 -2.01
C LEU A 200 8.95 2.11 -3.34
N GLY A 201 8.32 3.27 -3.62
CA GLY A 201 7.50 3.52 -4.80
C GLY A 201 6.03 3.19 -4.57
N ARG A 202 5.16 3.64 -5.48
CA ARG A 202 3.72 3.35 -5.49
C ARG A 202 3.34 2.61 -6.76
N TYR A 203 3.02 1.35 -6.64
CA TYR A 203 2.62 0.44 -7.72
C TYR A 203 1.93 -0.79 -7.10
N HIS A 204 1.54 -1.77 -7.92
CA HIS A 204 0.97 -3.03 -7.44
C HIS A 204 2.09 -3.90 -6.85
N HIS A 205 2.40 -3.64 -5.59
CA HIS A 205 3.44 -4.38 -4.89
C HIS A 205 3.02 -5.82 -4.65
N GLU A 206 3.70 -6.78 -5.26
CA GLU A 206 3.43 -8.19 -5.00
C GLU A 206 4.35 -8.75 -3.92
N ALA A 207 5.66 -8.53 -4.04
CA ALA A 207 6.63 -9.09 -3.10
C ALA A 207 7.82 -8.16 -2.90
N PHE A 208 8.54 -8.40 -1.78
CA PHE A 208 9.79 -7.70 -1.47
C PHE A 208 10.94 -8.68 -1.25
N ALA A 209 12.14 -8.32 -1.70
CA ALA A 209 13.38 -8.99 -1.37
C ALA A 209 14.39 -7.98 -0.82
N ILE A 210 15.05 -8.32 0.28
CA ILE A 210 15.89 -7.39 1.02
C ILE A 210 17.36 -7.85 1.02
N ASN A 211 18.25 -6.99 0.57
CA ASN A 211 19.69 -7.18 0.67
C ASN A 211 20.26 -6.22 1.72
N CYS A 212 20.48 -6.74 2.93
CA CYS A 212 20.92 -5.99 4.10
C CYS A 212 22.29 -6.49 4.55
N LYS A 213 23.35 -5.80 4.18
CA LYS A 213 24.74 -6.15 4.53
C LYS A 213 25.43 -5.01 5.25
N LYS A 214 26.12 -5.33 6.35
CA LYS A 214 26.89 -4.37 7.13
C LYS A 214 27.82 -3.53 6.24
N ASN A 215 27.88 -2.24 6.49
CA ASN A 215 28.68 -1.24 5.78
C ASN A 215 28.31 -1.05 4.30
N ARG A 216 27.15 -1.54 3.86
CA ARG A 216 26.57 -1.33 2.53
C ARG A 216 25.25 -0.59 2.64
N PRO A 217 24.82 0.18 1.63
CA PRO A 217 23.44 0.65 1.55
C PRO A 217 22.49 -0.52 1.61
N LEU A 218 21.33 -0.32 2.23
CA LEU A 218 20.21 -1.25 2.15
C LEU A 218 19.67 -1.24 0.73
N ALA A 219 19.42 -2.41 0.14
CA ALA A 219 18.72 -2.53 -1.12
C ALA A 219 17.44 -3.35 -0.93
N VAL A 220 16.32 -2.82 -1.41
CA VAL A 220 15.02 -3.50 -1.44
C VAL A 220 14.58 -3.63 -2.88
N TYR A 221 14.22 -4.83 -3.27
CA TYR A 221 13.70 -5.16 -4.61
C TYR A 221 12.22 -5.47 -4.48
N ALA A 222 11.44 -5.06 -5.48
CA ALA A 222 10.02 -5.38 -5.55
C ALA A 222 9.58 -5.56 -7.01
N GLY A 223 8.57 -6.40 -7.22
CA GLY A 223 7.87 -6.57 -8.48
C GLY A 223 6.59 -5.76 -8.52
N ASP A 224 6.22 -5.31 -9.70
CA ASP A 224 4.94 -4.67 -10.00
C ASP A 224 4.10 -5.66 -10.80
N ASP A 225 2.99 -6.13 -10.23
CA ASP A 225 2.05 -7.05 -10.90
C ASP A 225 1.07 -6.31 -11.81
N SER A 226 1.59 -5.43 -12.62
CA SER A 226 0.82 -4.75 -13.67
C SER A 226 1.28 -5.23 -15.05
N ARG A 227 0.36 -5.24 -16.03
CA ARG A 227 0.75 -5.48 -17.43
C ARG A 227 1.72 -4.38 -17.89
N GLY A 228 2.95 -4.78 -18.24
CA GLY A 228 4.03 -3.84 -18.56
C GLY A 228 4.71 -3.27 -17.31
N GLY A 229 4.42 -3.81 -16.13
CA GLY A 229 5.09 -3.49 -14.88
C GLY A 229 6.59 -3.79 -14.92
N HIS A 230 7.30 -3.27 -13.93
CA HIS A 230 8.75 -3.35 -13.85
C HIS A 230 9.20 -4.06 -12.57
N ILE A 231 10.46 -4.45 -12.56
CA ILE A 231 11.14 -4.78 -11.31
C ILE A 231 11.78 -3.49 -10.80
N TYR A 232 11.48 -3.14 -9.57
CA TYR A 232 12.01 -1.96 -8.91
C TYR A 232 13.09 -2.31 -7.89
N LYS A 233 14.00 -1.37 -7.66
CA LYS A 233 15.03 -1.47 -6.62
C LYS A 233 15.19 -0.13 -5.92
N MET A 234 14.95 -0.08 -4.63
CA MET A 234 15.31 1.04 -3.78
C MET A 234 16.71 0.80 -3.20
N ILE A 235 17.53 1.83 -3.20
CA ILE A 235 18.83 1.86 -2.52
C ILE A 235 18.83 3.00 -1.51
N SER A 236 19.05 2.67 -0.22
CA SER A 236 19.09 3.66 0.84
C SER A 236 20.27 4.63 0.71
N ARG A 237 20.06 5.85 1.16
CA ARG A 237 21.13 6.87 1.21
C ARG A 237 22.21 6.50 2.23
N ALA A 238 21.83 6.07 3.41
CA ALA A 238 22.75 5.67 4.47
C ALA A 238 23.06 4.16 4.41
N LYS A 239 24.13 3.77 5.08
CA LYS A 239 24.60 2.38 5.14
C LYS A 239 24.07 1.67 6.37
N VAL A 240 23.88 0.36 6.23
CA VAL A 240 23.54 -0.55 7.32
C VAL A 240 24.74 -0.62 8.30
N SER A 241 24.51 -0.29 9.56
CA SER A 241 25.52 -0.45 10.62
C SER A 241 25.51 -1.86 11.23
N ASP A 242 24.31 -2.35 11.51
CA ASP A 242 24.03 -3.71 12.00
C ASP A 242 22.78 -4.25 11.30
N PRO A 243 22.89 -5.35 10.53
CA PRO A 243 21.75 -5.92 9.82
C PRO A 243 20.56 -6.33 10.71
N LYS A 244 20.80 -6.60 12.00
CA LYS A 244 19.76 -7.03 12.94
C LYS A 244 19.12 -5.87 13.72
N SER A 245 19.60 -4.66 13.55
CA SER A 245 19.08 -3.51 14.28
C SER A 245 17.74 -3.04 13.71
N LYS A 246 16.69 -2.94 14.53
CA LYS A 246 15.39 -2.36 14.14
C LYS A 246 15.50 -0.90 13.65
N SER A 247 16.60 -0.21 13.93
CA SER A 247 16.87 1.12 13.35
C SER A 247 17.03 1.12 11.82
N ASN A 248 17.21 -0.04 11.21
CA ASN A 248 17.27 -0.17 9.74
C ASN A 248 15.96 0.22 9.05
N SER A 249 14.82 0.20 9.73
CA SER A 249 13.54 0.74 9.23
C SER A 249 13.69 2.19 8.72
N ARG A 250 14.53 3.00 9.37
CA ARG A 250 14.80 4.38 8.94
C ARG A 250 15.55 4.48 7.60
N LEU A 251 16.25 3.41 7.20
CA LEU A 251 16.92 3.36 5.90
C LEU A 251 15.92 3.28 4.74
N LEU A 252 14.67 2.95 5.03
CA LEU A 252 13.56 2.93 4.07
C LEU A 252 12.92 4.31 3.84
N GLU A 253 13.41 5.36 4.51
CA GLU A 253 12.84 6.71 4.43
C GLU A 253 13.52 7.57 3.35
N GLU A 254 14.82 7.31 3.07
CA GLU A 254 15.61 8.10 2.13
C GLU A 254 16.48 7.21 1.24
N GLY A 255 16.41 7.47 -0.06
CA GLY A 255 17.17 6.70 -1.02
C GLY A 255 16.92 7.12 -2.46
N VAL A 256 17.17 6.19 -3.36
CA VAL A 256 16.84 6.33 -4.79
C VAL A 256 16.14 5.06 -5.24
N LEU A 257 14.96 5.23 -5.82
CA LEU A 257 14.23 4.16 -6.50
C LEU A 257 14.74 4.02 -7.93
N HIS A 258 14.84 2.79 -8.42
CA HIS A 258 15.28 2.46 -9.76
C HIS A 258 14.32 1.47 -10.40
N ALA A 259 14.12 1.58 -11.70
CA ALA A 259 13.45 0.58 -12.51
C ALA A 259 14.49 -0.27 -13.28
N ALA A 260 14.23 -1.58 -13.42
CA ALA A 260 15.07 -2.45 -14.23
C ALA A 260 14.72 -2.29 -15.71
N LYS A 261 15.73 -2.23 -16.56
CA LYS A 261 15.60 -2.42 -18.01
C LYS A 261 16.45 -3.60 -18.45
N PHE A 262 15.80 -4.54 -19.13
CA PHE A 262 16.43 -5.72 -19.68
C PHE A 262 16.66 -5.57 -21.19
N SER A 263 17.75 -6.11 -21.69
CA SER A 263 18.11 -6.16 -23.10
C SER A 263 17.93 -7.58 -23.63
N ASN A 264 17.73 -7.71 -24.95
CA ASN A 264 17.53 -9.00 -25.61
C ASN A 264 18.74 -9.96 -25.53
N ASP A 265 19.91 -9.44 -25.22
CA ASP A 265 21.15 -10.20 -25.03
C ASP A 265 21.30 -10.79 -23.61
N GLY A 266 20.27 -10.65 -22.76
CA GLY A 266 20.27 -11.12 -21.37
C GLY A 266 20.96 -10.16 -20.39
N THR A 267 21.45 -9.03 -20.85
CA THR A 267 21.96 -7.96 -19.96
C THR A 267 20.87 -7.03 -19.48
N GLY A 268 21.18 -6.15 -18.54
CA GLY A 268 20.25 -5.14 -18.07
C GLY A 268 20.94 -4.06 -17.23
N TYR A 269 20.19 -3.02 -16.93
CA TYR A 269 20.67 -1.92 -16.08
C TYR A 269 19.53 -1.32 -15.27
N TRP A 270 19.91 -0.60 -14.23
CA TRP A 270 18.98 0.07 -13.34
C TRP A 270 18.87 1.56 -13.71
N ILE A 271 17.65 2.01 -13.99
CA ILE A 271 17.33 3.38 -14.31
C ILE A 271 16.94 4.07 -13.01
N PRO A 272 17.68 5.09 -12.52
CA PRO A 272 17.26 5.82 -11.33
C PRO A 272 16.02 6.65 -11.64
N LEU A 273 15.00 6.58 -10.80
CA LEU A 273 13.80 7.39 -10.91
C LEU A 273 13.97 8.67 -10.11
N ILE A 274 14.61 9.63 -10.76
CA ILE A 274 14.86 10.98 -10.23
C ILE A 274 14.36 12.02 -11.25
N PRO A 275 14.12 13.29 -10.86
CA PRO A 275 13.57 14.31 -11.75
C PRO A 275 14.30 14.49 -13.08
N ASP A 276 15.61 14.25 -13.08
CA ASP A 276 16.45 14.42 -14.28
C ASP A 276 16.61 13.14 -15.11
N THR A 277 15.87 12.09 -14.80
CA THR A 277 15.92 10.84 -15.59
C THR A 277 15.27 11.05 -16.94
N ALA A 278 15.95 10.68 -18.03
CA ALA A 278 15.39 10.75 -19.37
C ALA A 278 14.22 9.75 -19.53
N LEU A 279 13.19 10.16 -20.27
CA LEU A 279 12.01 9.30 -20.58
C LEU A 279 12.40 8.01 -21.31
N GLU A 280 13.37 8.13 -22.23
CA GLU A 280 13.94 7.00 -22.97
C GLU A 280 15.43 6.93 -22.70
N PRO A 281 15.85 6.45 -21.52
CA PRO A 281 17.25 6.45 -21.17
C PRO A 281 18.00 5.47 -22.06
N VAL A 282 19.08 5.95 -22.66
CA VAL A 282 20.05 5.12 -23.37
C VAL A 282 20.97 4.40 -22.38
N LEU A 283 21.74 3.43 -22.86
CA LEU A 283 22.72 2.75 -22.04
C LEU A 283 23.62 3.74 -21.29
N PRO A 284 24.11 3.41 -20.09
CA PRO A 284 24.87 4.34 -19.25
C PRO A 284 26.08 5.00 -19.97
N SER A 285 26.73 4.30 -20.88
CA SER A 285 27.81 4.84 -21.72
C SER A 285 27.38 5.89 -22.72
N LYS A 286 26.07 6.04 -22.96
CA LYS A 286 25.48 7.01 -23.90
C LYS A 286 24.42 7.88 -23.21
N SER A 287 24.30 7.77 -21.90
CA SER A 287 23.32 8.51 -21.14
C SER A 287 23.68 9.99 -21.16
N ILE A 288 22.85 10.77 -21.76
CA ILE A 288 22.78 12.21 -21.59
C ILE A 288 21.59 12.44 -20.65
N GLY A 289 21.85 12.94 -19.48
CA GLY A 289 20.77 13.29 -18.55
C GLY A 289 19.71 14.14 -19.28
N GLY A 290 18.47 13.94 -18.90
CA GLY A 290 17.33 14.69 -19.41
C GLY A 290 16.25 14.79 -18.35
N THR A 291 15.40 15.78 -18.49
CA THR A 291 14.23 15.95 -17.61
C THR A 291 13.18 14.93 -17.98
N VAL A 292 12.61 14.24 -16.99
CA VAL A 292 11.43 13.41 -17.20
C VAL A 292 10.26 14.36 -17.52
N SER A 293 9.90 14.43 -18.79
CA SER A 293 8.66 15.09 -19.22
C SER A 293 7.55 14.06 -19.18
N LEU A 294 6.63 14.21 -18.25
CA LEU A 294 5.47 13.33 -18.17
C LEU A 294 4.49 13.70 -19.27
N PRO A 295 4.10 12.76 -20.15
CA PRO A 295 3.20 13.03 -21.25
C PRO A 295 1.81 13.51 -20.78
N ASN A 296 1.45 13.18 -19.55
CA ASN A 296 0.24 13.63 -18.90
C ASN A 296 0.54 13.85 -17.41
N PRO A 297 0.69 15.13 -17.00
CA PRO A 297 0.97 15.46 -15.59
C PRO A 297 -0.12 15.00 -14.61
N ASP A 298 -1.30 14.65 -15.13
CA ASP A 298 -2.41 14.13 -14.32
C ASP A 298 -2.37 12.60 -14.15
N ARG A 299 -1.41 11.91 -14.74
CA ARG A 299 -1.25 10.46 -14.70
C ARG A 299 0.11 10.06 -14.15
N ILE A 300 0.51 10.60 -13.04
CA ILE A 300 1.62 9.98 -12.32
C ILE A 300 1.05 8.80 -11.53
N GLN A 301 1.23 7.62 -12.05
CA GLN A 301 1.32 6.43 -11.23
C GLN A 301 2.75 6.43 -10.69
N GLY A 302 2.89 6.45 -9.36
CA GLY A 302 4.08 6.70 -8.58
C GLY A 302 5.31 5.90 -8.87
#